data_29d4b2098348b42038309ddbad1f599e
#
_entry.id   29d4b2098348b42038309ddbad1f599e
#
_cell.length_a   1.000
_cell.length_b   1.000
_cell.length_c   1.000
_cell.angle_alpha   90.00
_cell.angle_beta   90.00
_cell.angle_gamma   90.00
#
_symmetry.space_group_name_H-M   'P 1'
#
loop_
_entity.id
_entity.type
_entity.pdbx_description
1 polymer ?
#
loop_
_entity_poly.entity_id
_entity_poly.type
_entity_poly.pdbx_seq_one_letter_code
_entity_poly.pdbx_strand_id
1 'polypeptide(L)'
;MGFHHGLSGLNAASKSLDVSGHNIANSNTIGFKKSRAEFNEMVASAMGSGQCPGSAGAGIGVSVAAVTQQFSQGVITPTANGLDMAINGDGFFVVNTPSGTAYTRNGAFQLDKNGYLVTANGDKVQGWPDANATGTQPVDLQFPTGAGIPGRQTTGLSIQAANLPATAPDAISVTPNTPRHTYGTSLQVYDSQGVAIPVEVYFVK
;
A
#
# COMPACT_ATOMS: atom_id res chain seq x y z
N MET A 1 -23.00 -18.96 45.69
CA MET A 1 -22.43 -17.82 44.94
C MET A 1 -21.06 -18.18 44.33
N GLY A 2 -20.15 -18.82 45.05
CA GLY A 2 -18.78 -19.12 44.56
C GLY A 2 -18.68 -19.97 43.28
N PHE A 3 -19.62 -20.91 43.07
CA PHE A 3 -19.59 -21.75 41.86
C PHE A 3 -19.81 -20.97 40.56
N HIS A 4 -20.70 -19.97 40.56
CA HIS A 4 -20.94 -19.12 39.39
C HIS A 4 -19.72 -18.23 39.04
N HIS A 5 -18.99 -17.77 40.07
CA HIS A 5 -17.75 -17.02 39.88
C HIS A 5 -16.69 -17.91 39.25
N GLY A 6 -16.55 -19.16 39.74
CA GLY A 6 -15.60 -20.11 39.13
C GLY A 6 -15.97 -20.46 37.69
N LEU A 7 -17.26 -20.67 37.40
CA LEU A 7 -17.74 -20.97 36.05
C LEU A 7 -17.52 -19.80 35.09
N SER A 8 -17.80 -18.56 35.51
CA SER A 8 -17.55 -17.38 34.67
C SER A 8 -16.05 -17.20 34.35
N GLY A 9 -15.19 -17.43 35.37
CA GLY A 9 -13.73 -17.41 35.18
C GLY A 9 -13.25 -18.49 34.23
N LEU A 10 -13.80 -19.72 34.33
CA LEU A 10 -13.46 -20.80 33.40
C LEU A 10 -13.87 -20.49 31.96
N ASN A 11 -15.07 -19.96 31.76
CA ASN A 11 -15.55 -19.54 30.44
C ASN A 11 -14.70 -18.42 29.88
N ALA A 12 -14.28 -17.44 30.67
CA ALA A 12 -13.38 -16.36 30.23
C ALA A 12 -12.01 -16.92 29.85
N ALA A 13 -11.45 -17.84 30.63
CA ALA A 13 -10.19 -18.49 30.31
C ALA A 13 -10.28 -19.32 29.02
N SER A 14 -11.36 -20.08 28.84
CA SER A 14 -11.61 -20.81 27.58
C SER A 14 -11.64 -19.85 26.38
N LYS A 15 -12.35 -18.74 26.50
CA LYS A 15 -12.40 -17.72 25.40
C LYS A 15 -11.03 -17.07 25.10
N SER A 16 -10.24 -16.84 26.17
CA SER A 16 -8.87 -16.35 26.01
C SER A 16 -7.98 -17.34 25.25
N LEU A 17 -8.14 -18.65 25.58
CA LEU A 17 -7.41 -19.71 24.88
C LEU A 17 -7.86 -19.85 23.43
N ASP A 18 -9.15 -19.74 23.14
CA ASP A 18 -9.67 -19.75 21.76
C ASP A 18 -9.04 -18.63 20.92
N VAL A 19 -9.02 -17.40 21.44
CA VAL A 19 -8.41 -16.25 20.75
C VAL A 19 -6.91 -16.46 20.56
N SER A 20 -6.22 -16.98 21.58
CA SER A 20 -4.78 -17.27 21.50
C SER A 20 -4.50 -18.38 20.49
N GLY A 21 -5.30 -19.44 20.48
CA GLY A 21 -5.22 -20.53 19.51
C GLY A 21 -5.42 -20.03 18.07
N HIS A 22 -6.41 -19.17 17.86
CA HIS A 22 -6.65 -18.54 16.57
C HIS A 22 -5.45 -17.67 16.12
N ASN A 23 -4.86 -16.88 17.02
CA ASN A 23 -3.67 -16.08 16.70
C ASN A 23 -2.48 -16.97 16.34
N ILE A 24 -2.27 -18.07 17.05
CA ILE A 24 -1.18 -19.01 16.77
C ILE A 24 -1.40 -19.71 15.41
N ALA A 25 -2.61 -20.19 15.16
CA ALA A 25 -2.96 -20.84 13.90
C ALA A 25 -2.71 -19.95 12.69
N ASN A 26 -2.90 -18.62 12.85
CA ASN A 26 -2.73 -17.64 11.78
C ASN A 26 -1.40 -16.86 11.86
N SER A 27 -0.46 -17.29 12.67
CA SER A 27 0.84 -16.59 12.84
C SER A 27 1.65 -16.47 11.55
N ASN A 28 1.49 -17.43 10.62
CA ASN A 28 2.13 -17.45 9.32
C ASN A 28 1.25 -16.86 8.18
N THR A 29 0.05 -16.38 8.50
CA THR A 29 -0.84 -15.78 7.50
C THR A 29 -0.40 -14.35 7.19
N ILE A 30 -0.10 -14.06 5.93
CA ILE A 30 0.34 -12.73 5.49
C ILE A 30 -0.79 -11.72 5.71
N GLY A 31 -0.44 -10.59 6.33
CA GLY A 31 -1.41 -9.52 6.62
C GLY A 31 -2.36 -9.81 7.79
N PHE A 32 -2.20 -10.92 8.49
CA PHE A 32 -3.01 -11.24 9.67
C PHE A 32 -2.81 -10.20 10.78
N LYS A 33 -3.90 -9.83 11.43
CA LYS A 33 -3.90 -8.95 12.62
C LYS A 33 -4.42 -9.73 13.81
N LYS A 34 -3.56 -9.86 14.83
CA LYS A 34 -3.90 -10.61 16.05
C LYS A 34 -5.10 -10.00 16.76
N SER A 35 -5.91 -10.84 17.36
CA SER A 35 -7.03 -10.44 18.20
C SER A 35 -6.67 -10.54 19.67
N ARG A 36 -7.31 -9.72 20.51
CA ARG A 36 -7.20 -9.74 21.96
C ARG A 36 -8.59 -9.81 22.56
N ALA A 37 -8.79 -10.71 23.52
CA ALA A 37 -10.00 -10.73 24.32
C ALA A 37 -9.90 -9.69 25.45
N GLU A 38 -10.94 -8.92 25.63
CA GLU A 38 -11.09 -7.94 26.70
C GLU A 38 -12.20 -8.40 27.62
N PHE A 39 -11.95 -8.29 28.93
CA PHE A 39 -12.84 -8.80 29.96
C PHE A 39 -13.29 -7.65 30.86
N ASN A 40 -14.57 -7.69 31.24
CA ASN A 40 -15.13 -6.78 32.23
C ASN A 40 -15.51 -7.56 33.49
N GLU A 41 -15.29 -6.91 34.60
CA GLU A 41 -15.82 -7.38 35.88
C GLU A 41 -17.35 -7.21 35.91
N MET A 42 -18.03 -8.25 36.32
CA MET A 42 -19.46 -8.19 36.61
C MET A 42 -19.66 -7.83 38.08
N VAL A 43 -20.23 -6.65 38.33
CA VAL A 43 -20.54 -6.18 39.69
C VAL A 43 -22.04 -6.27 39.91
N ALA A 44 -22.45 -6.91 41.01
CA ALA A 44 -23.83 -6.89 41.45
C ALA A 44 -24.17 -5.47 41.91
N SER A 45 -24.97 -4.74 41.13
CA SER A 45 -25.65 -3.55 41.65
C SER A 45 -26.70 -4.05 42.65
N ALA A 46 -26.44 -3.87 43.92
CA ALA A 46 -27.48 -4.07 44.93
C ALA A 46 -28.57 -3.02 44.67
N MET A 47 -29.60 -3.38 43.93
CA MET A 47 -30.88 -2.69 43.92
C MET A 47 -31.59 -2.96 45.24
N GLY A 48 -31.21 -2.24 46.25
CA GLY A 48 -31.84 -2.31 47.57
C GLY A 48 -31.45 -1.07 48.35
N SER A 49 -32.41 -0.17 48.54
CA SER A 49 -32.33 0.96 49.44
C SER A 49 -31.82 0.56 50.82
N GLY A 50 -30.60 0.93 51.11
CA GLY A 50 -30.02 0.71 52.42
C GLY A 50 -28.60 1.25 52.41
N GLN A 51 -28.49 2.43 52.95
CA GLN A 51 -27.26 3.14 53.18
C GLN A 51 -26.28 2.33 53.99
N CYS A 52 -25.39 1.61 53.37
CA CYS A 52 -24.17 1.13 54.02
C CYS A 52 -22.97 1.76 53.32
N PRO A 53 -22.33 2.77 53.93
CA PRO A 53 -21.07 3.29 53.45
C PRO A 53 -20.00 2.21 53.72
N GLY A 54 -19.62 1.48 52.68
CA GLY A 54 -18.53 0.51 52.76
C GLY A 54 -18.72 -0.83 52.08
N SER A 55 -19.89 -1.18 51.52
CA SER A 55 -19.99 -2.37 50.69
C SER A 55 -19.52 -2.05 49.26
N ALA A 56 -18.21 -2.18 49.00
CA ALA A 56 -17.73 -2.37 47.63
C ALA A 56 -18.59 -3.47 47.00
N GLY A 57 -19.27 -3.15 45.90
CA GLY A 57 -20.15 -4.10 45.22
C GLY A 57 -19.42 -5.43 45.04
N ALA A 58 -20.04 -6.52 45.56
CA ALA A 58 -19.41 -7.83 45.43
C ALA A 58 -19.33 -8.18 43.96
N GLY A 59 -18.12 -8.36 43.43
CA GLY A 59 -17.91 -8.88 42.09
C GLY A 59 -18.61 -10.23 41.96
N ILE A 60 -19.42 -10.41 40.94
CA ILE A 60 -20.17 -11.67 40.70
C ILE A 60 -19.55 -12.51 39.59
N GLY A 61 -18.41 -12.10 39.08
CA GLY A 61 -17.66 -12.83 38.07
C GLY A 61 -17.09 -11.94 36.97
N VAL A 62 -16.72 -12.55 35.88
CA VAL A 62 -16.13 -11.92 34.70
C VAL A 62 -16.96 -12.21 33.45
N SER A 63 -17.09 -11.24 32.56
CA SER A 63 -17.68 -11.42 31.22
C SER A 63 -16.72 -11.00 30.15
N VAL A 64 -16.84 -11.59 28.96
CA VAL A 64 -16.12 -11.14 27.78
C VAL A 64 -16.79 -9.86 27.27
N ALA A 65 -16.06 -8.74 27.30
CA ALA A 65 -16.57 -7.46 26.81
C ALA A 65 -16.49 -7.36 25.29
N ALA A 66 -15.34 -7.69 24.72
CA ALA A 66 -15.10 -7.63 23.27
C ALA A 66 -13.91 -8.51 22.89
N VAL A 67 -13.82 -8.80 21.61
CA VAL A 67 -12.60 -9.32 20.98
C VAL A 67 -12.14 -8.27 19.98
N THR A 68 -11.08 -7.56 20.32
CA THR A 68 -10.56 -6.44 19.54
C THR A 68 -9.38 -6.85 18.67
N GLN A 69 -9.36 -6.40 17.42
CA GLN A 69 -8.21 -6.58 16.53
C GLN A 69 -7.15 -5.52 16.80
N GLN A 70 -5.89 -5.95 16.78
CA GLN A 70 -4.72 -5.09 16.98
C GLN A 70 -4.07 -4.79 15.61
N PHE A 71 -4.11 -3.54 15.18
CA PHE A 71 -3.60 -3.13 13.88
C PHE A 71 -2.12 -2.72 13.87
N SER A 72 -1.38 -3.06 14.91
CA SER A 72 0.06 -2.79 14.94
C SER A 72 0.79 -3.36 13.71
N GLN A 73 1.83 -2.64 13.25
CA GLN A 73 2.65 -3.05 12.13
C GLN A 73 3.47 -4.29 12.49
N GLY A 74 3.43 -5.29 11.61
CA GLY A 74 4.30 -6.47 11.66
C GLY A 74 5.62 -6.24 10.92
N VAL A 75 6.47 -7.25 10.94
CA VAL A 75 7.74 -7.23 10.18
C VAL A 75 7.44 -7.31 8.69
N ILE A 76 8.06 -6.42 7.91
CA ILE A 76 8.02 -6.46 6.45
C ILE A 76 9.21 -7.28 5.98
N THR A 77 8.93 -8.35 5.25
CA THR A 77 9.95 -9.23 4.70
C THR A 77 10.00 -9.06 3.18
N PRO A 78 11.16 -8.74 2.59
CA PRO A 78 11.30 -8.65 1.16
C PRO A 78 11.16 -10.05 0.53
N THR A 79 10.44 -10.12 -0.59
CA THR A 79 10.24 -11.32 -1.39
C THR A 79 10.89 -11.13 -2.76
N ALA A 80 11.10 -12.24 -3.50
CA ALA A 80 11.62 -12.20 -4.86
C ALA A 80 10.54 -11.94 -5.92
N ASN A 81 9.27 -11.83 -5.52
CA ASN A 81 8.16 -11.58 -6.44
C ASN A 81 7.90 -10.07 -6.55
N GLY A 82 8.00 -9.53 -7.77
CA GLY A 82 7.78 -8.10 -8.05
C GLY A 82 6.34 -7.62 -7.87
N LEU A 83 5.37 -8.54 -7.71
CA LEU A 83 3.96 -8.20 -7.50
C LEU A 83 3.58 -8.19 -6.03
N ASP A 84 4.46 -8.63 -5.14
CA ASP A 84 4.20 -8.59 -3.70
C ASP A 84 4.36 -7.16 -3.19
N MET A 85 3.36 -6.67 -2.51
CA MET A 85 3.32 -5.32 -1.95
C MET A 85 3.02 -5.35 -0.47
N ALA A 86 3.67 -4.48 0.30
CA ALA A 86 3.40 -4.30 1.72
C ALA A 86 3.12 -2.83 2.03
N ILE A 87 2.09 -2.59 2.84
CA ILE A 87 1.80 -1.24 3.34
C ILE A 87 2.63 -1.02 4.60
N ASN A 88 3.46 0.02 4.61
CA ASN A 88 4.15 0.48 5.80
C ASN A 88 3.35 1.61 6.45
N GLY A 89 2.88 1.39 7.67
CA GLY A 89 1.97 2.30 8.36
C GLY A 89 0.50 1.87 8.28
N ASP A 90 -0.41 2.84 8.39
CA ASP A 90 -1.85 2.60 8.39
C ASP A 90 -2.41 2.49 6.97
N GLY A 91 -3.53 1.74 6.81
CA GLY A 91 -4.22 1.59 5.53
C GLY A 91 -4.51 0.12 5.19
N PHE A 92 -5.24 -0.08 4.10
CA PHE A 92 -5.62 -1.39 3.58
C PHE A 92 -5.63 -1.34 2.05
N PHE A 93 -5.36 -2.48 1.43
CA PHE A 93 -5.67 -2.68 0.02
C PHE A 93 -7.18 -2.83 -0.15
N VAL A 94 -7.70 -2.21 -1.17
CA VAL A 94 -9.11 -2.33 -1.55
C VAL A 94 -9.23 -3.40 -2.61
N VAL A 95 -10.13 -4.35 -2.41
CA VAL A 95 -10.37 -5.43 -3.34
C VAL A 95 -11.86 -5.53 -3.66
N ASN A 96 -12.15 -5.84 -4.91
CA ASN A 96 -13.51 -6.05 -5.41
C ASN A 96 -13.81 -7.54 -5.39
N THR A 97 -14.69 -7.93 -4.48
CA THR A 97 -15.18 -9.30 -4.36
C THR A 97 -16.57 -9.42 -5.00
N PRO A 98 -17.04 -10.60 -5.34
CA PRO A 98 -18.42 -10.80 -5.84
C PRO A 98 -19.51 -10.30 -4.88
N SER A 99 -19.18 -10.17 -3.59
CA SER A 99 -20.09 -9.67 -2.56
C SER A 99 -19.98 -8.15 -2.33
N GLY A 100 -19.06 -7.46 -3.01
CA GLY A 100 -18.80 -6.03 -2.88
C GLY A 100 -17.36 -5.70 -2.53
N THR A 101 -17.10 -4.47 -2.13
CA THR A 101 -15.77 -3.99 -1.74
C THR A 101 -15.34 -4.60 -0.41
N ALA A 102 -14.13 -5.16 -0.37
CA ALA A 102 -13.49 -5.67 0.84
C ALA A 102 -12.12 -5.02 1.04
N TYR A 103 -11.60 -5.11 2.27
CA TYR A 103 -10.32 -4.52 2.65
C TYR A 103 -9.38 -5.62 3.14
N THR A 104 -8.14 -5.63 2.66
CA THR A 104 -7.13 -6.61 3.04
C THR A 104 -5.79 -5.97 3.32
N ARG A 105 -4.99 -6.61 4.16
CA ARG A 105 -3.57 -6.29 4.37
C ARG A 105 -2.65 -7.28 3.66
N ASN A 106 -3.22 -8.36 3.10
CA ASN A 106 -2.45 -9.29 2.29
C ASN A 106 -2.10 -8.64 0.96
N GLY A 107 -0.82 -8.49 0.69
CA GLY A 107 -0.29 -7.88 -0.52
C GLY A 107 0.35 -8.90 -1.48
N ALA A 108 0.10 -10.18 -1.31
CA ALA A 108 0.53 -11.19 -2.27
C ALA A 108 -0.45 -11.21 -3.45
N PHE A 109 -0.08 -10.53 -4.51
CA PHE A 109 -0.93 -10.37 -5.70
C PHE A 109 -0.38 -11.15 -6.89
N GLN A 110 -1.27 -11.44 -7.84
CA GLN A 110 -0.97 -12.12 -9.09
C GLN A 110 -1.63 -11.38 -10.25
N LEU A 111 -1.14 -11.62 -11.47
CA LEU A 111 -1.80 -11.12 -12.68
C LEU A 111 -2.66 -12.21 -13.27
N ASP A 112 -3.91 -11.88 -13.58
CA ASP A 112 -4.80 -12.72 -14.36
C ASP A 112 -4.44 -12.65 -15.85
N LYS A 113 -4.93 -13.60 -16.65
CA LYS A 113 -4.77 -13.66 -18.12
C LYS A 113 -5.16 -12.36 -18.84
N ASN A 114 -6.05 -11.58 -18.24
CA ASN A 114 -6.52 -10.30 -18.77
C ASN A 114 -5.68 -9.11 -18.29
N GLY A 115 -4.63 -9.35 -17.48
CA GLY A 115 -3.79 -8.31 -16.91
C GLY A 115 -4.35 -7.63 -15.66
N TYR A 116 -5.42 -8.13 -15.07
CA TYR A 116 -5.90 -7.62 -13.79
C TYR A 116 -5.03 -8.10 -12.64
N LEU A 117 -4.79 -7.20 -11.70
CA LEU A 117 -4.13 -7.53 -10.44
C LEU A 117 -5.17 -8.19 -9.53
N VAL A 118 -4.92 -9.44 -9.15
CA VAL A 118 -5.86 -10.25 -8.37
C VAL A 118 -5.19 -10.83 -7.12
N THR A 119 -6.01 -11.09 -6.11
CA THR A 119 -5.61 -11.87 -4.93
C THR A 119 -5.56 -13.36 -5.25
N ALA A 120 -5.02 -14.16 -4.33
CA ALA A 120 -5.03 -15.62 -4.47
C ALA A 120 -6.45 -16.23 -4.58
N ASN A 121 -7.48 -15.51 -4.12
CA ASN A 121 -8.88 -15.92 -4.23
C ASN A 121 -9.53 -15.49 -5.57
N GLY A 122 -8.80 -14.73 -6.41
CA GLY A 122 -9.33 -14.19 -7.65
C GLY A 122 -10.04 -12.84 -7.54
N ASP A 123 -10.04 -12.22 -6.36
CA ASP A 123 -10.63 -10.88 -6.16
C ASP A 123 -9.74 -9.82 -6.80
N LYS A 124 -10.31 -8.87 -7.51
CA LYS A 124 -9.57 -7.81 -8.20
C LYS A 124 -9.16 -6.70 -7.25
N VAL A 125 -7.91 -6.29 -7.34
CA VAL A 125 -7.40 -5.15 -6.58
C VAL A 125 -7.85 -3.86 -7.22
N GLN A 126 -8.36 -2.94 -6.40
CA GLN A 126 -8.80 -1.62 -6.83
C GLN A 126 -7.80 -0.53 -6.44
N GLY A 127 -7.72 0.48 -7.29
CA GLY A 127 -6.86 1.64 -7.07
C GLY A 127 -7.16 2.76 -8.05
N TRP A 128 -6.36 3.81 -8.00
CA TRP A 128 -6.45 4.93 -8.92
C TRP A 128 -5.37 4.79 -9.99
N PRO A 129 -5.75 4.78 -11.28
CA PRO A 129 -4.79 4.64 -12.39
C PRO A 129 -3.89 5.87 -12.53
N ASP A 130 -4.31 6.99 -12.01
CA ASP A 130 -3.60 8.28 -12.14
C ASP A 130 -3.35 8.89 -10.77
N ALA A 131 -2.13 9.33 -10.51
CA ALA A 131 -1.75 9.96 -9.24
C ALA A 131 -2.52 11.27 -8.97
N ASN A 132 -3.07 11.91 -10.02
CA ASN A 132 -3.84 13.14 -9.94
C ASN A 132 -5.36 12.91 -9.90
N ALA A 133 -5.83 11.67 -9.98
CA ALA A 133 -7.25 11.32 -9.97
C ALA A 133 -7.85 11.34 -8.54
N THR A 134 -7.57 12.38 -7.78
CA THR A 134 -8.13 12.57 -6.44
C THR A 134 -9.63 12.87 -6.55
N GLY A 135 -10.46 12.00 -5.97
CA GLY A 135 -11.92 12.17 -5.93
C GLY A 135 -12.72 11.27 -6.88
N THR A 136 -12.07 10.49 -7.73
CA THR A 136 -12.73 9.45 -8.53
C THR A 136 -12.90 8.16 -7.72
N GLN A 137 -13.90 7.36 -8.08
CA GLN A 137 -14.07 6.02 -7.51
C GLN A 137 -12.87 5.15 -7.88
N PRO A 138 -12.38 4.29 -6.96
CA PRO A 138 -11.32 3.33 -7.29
C PRO A 138 -11.80 2.37 -8.38
N VAL A 139 -10.93 2.06 -9.33
CA VAL A 139 -11.21 1.13 -10.44
C VAL A 139 -10.34 -0.12 -10.32
N ASP A 140 -10.76 -1.21 -10.95
CA ASP A 140 -9.98 -2.44 -10.99
C ASP A 140 -8.64 -2.17 -11.70
N LEU A 141 -7.52 -2.46 -11.04
CA LEU A 141 -6.18 -2.22 -11.59
C LEU A 141 -5.89 -3.25 -12.68
N GLN A 142 -5.64 -2.75 -13.89
CA GLN A 142 -5.28 -3.55 -15.04
C GLN A 142 -3.93 -3.10 -15.60
N PHE A 143 -3.02 -4.05 -15.78
CA PHE A 143 -1.75 -3.84 -16.45
C PHE A 143 -1.87 -4.26 -17.92
N PRO A 144 -1.36 -3.48 -18.86
CA PRO A 144 -1.40 -3.83 -20.28
C PRO A 144 -0.48 -5.03 -20.53
N THR A 145 -1.05 -6.22 -20.57
CA THR A 145 -0.34 -7.45 -20.93
C THR A 145 -0.26 -7.55 -22.45
N GLY A 146 0.94 -7.41 -23.01
CA GLY A 146 1.18 -7.58 -24.43
C GLY A 146 1.12 -6.32 -25.30
N ALA A 147 0.73 -5.17 -24.78
CA ALA A 147 0.97 -3.90 -25.43
C ALA A 147 2.42 -3.49 -25.15
N GLY A 148 3.25 -3.38 -26.20
CA GLY A 148 4.54 -2.71 -26.06
C GLY A 148 4.33 -1.33 -25.44
N ILE A 149 5.24 -0.89 -24.57
CA ILE A 149 5.19 0.46 -24.03
C ILE A 149 5.14 1.41 -25.24
N PRO A 150 4.07 2.20 -25.42
CA PRO A 150 4.00 3.11 -26.55
C PRO A 150 5.17 4.06 -26.49
N GLY A 151 5.83 4.26 -27.62
CA GLY A 151 6.93 5.21 -27.74
C GLY A 151 6.47 6.59 -27.27
N ARG A 152 7.27 7.23 -26.43
CA ARG A 152 7.01 8.60 -26.00
C ARG A 152 7.94 9.54 -26.73
N GLN A 153 7.34 10.43 -27.52
CA GLN A 153 8.12 11.45 -28.23
C GLN A 153 8.81 12.41 -27.24
N THR A 154 10.00 12.87 -27.61
CA THR A 154 10.69 13.93 -26.87
C THR A 154 10.01 15.26 -27.17
N THR A 155 9.38 15.88 -26.18
CA THR A 155 8.61 17.13 -26.35
C THR A 155 9.45 18.38 -26.11
N GLY A 156 10.63 18.26 -25.53
CA GLY A 156 11.49 19.41 -25.29
C GLY A 156 12.93 18.98 -25.01
N LEU A 157 13.83 19.79 -25.50
CA LEU A 157 15.26 19.68 -25.20
C LEU A 157 15.70 21.03 -24.63
N SER A 158 16.26 21.05 -23.44
CA SER A 158 16.82 22.27 -22.87
C SER A 158 18.28 22.05 -22.50
N ILE A 159 19.14 22.97 -22.93
CA ILE A 159 20.55 23.00 -22.56
C ILE A 159 20.72 24.16 -21.59
N GLN A 160 20.99 23.83 -20.31
CA GLN A 160 21.09 24.84 -19.25
C GLN A 160 22.40 25.61 -19.22
N ALA A 161 23.48 25.01 -19.68
CA ALA A 161 24.78 25.68 -19.79
C ALA A 161 25.65 25.02 -20.87
N ALA A 162 26.30 25.82 -21.67
CA ALA A 162 27.38 25.42 -22.56
C ALA A 162 28.58 26.33 -22.29
N ASN A 163 29.70 25.74 -21.87
CA ASN A 163 30.92 26.47 -21.62
C ASN A 163 31.82 26.34 -22.86
N LEU A 164 31.92 27.42 -23.65
CA LEU A 164 32.80 27.49 -24.79
C LEU A 164 34.14 28.11 -24.38
N PRO A 165 35.28 27.59 -24.85
CA PRO A 165 36.56 28.20 -24.58
C PRO A 165 36.65 29.59 -25.26
N ALA A 166 37.46 30.48 -24.67
CA ALA A 166 37.63 31.85 -25.19
C ALA A 166 38.18 31.89 -26.65
N THR A 167 38.81 30.79 -27.06
CA THR A 167 39.35 30.62 -28.44
C THR A 167 38.31 30.12 -29.43
N ALA A 168 37.05 29.93 -29.01
CA ALA A 168 36.00 29.53 -29.94
C ALA A 168 35.83 30.63 -30.99
N PRO A 169 35.81 30.29 -32.29
CA PRO A 169 35.61 31.27 -33.35
C PRO A 169 34.20 31.83 -33.31
N ASP A 170 34.08 33.11 -33.63
CA ASP A 170 32.78 33.76 -33.77
C ASP A 170 32.05 33.23 -35.00
N ALA A 171 30.72 33.27 -34.95
CA ALA A 171 29.88 32.87 -36.08
C ALA A 171 30.11 33.84 -37.27
N ILE A 172 30.69 33.34 -38.35
CA ILE A 172 31.02 34.13 -39.54
C ILE A 172 29.82 34.24 -40.48
N SER A 173 28.91 33.27 -40.43
CA SER A 173 27.74 33.25 -41.32
C SER A 173 26.50 32.81 -40.57
N VAL A 174 25.38 33.43 -40.86
CA VAL A 174 24.10 33.14 -40.25
C VAL A 174 23.48 31.87 -40.83
N THR A 175 23.80 31.49 -42.08
CA THR A 175 23.26 30.35 -42.80
C THR A 175 24.20 29.83 -43.88
N PRO A 176 24.83 28.68 -43.67
CA PRO A 176 24.96 27.86 -42.47
C PRO A 176 26.03 28.39 -41.54
N ASN A 177 25.82 28.31 -40.25
CA ASN A 177 26.82 28.65 -39.25
C ASN A 177 28.01 27.70 -39.32
N THR A 178 29.22 28.25 -39.38
CA THR A 178 30.47 27.49 -39.36
C THR A 178 31.41 28.07 -38.31
N PRO A 179 32.21 27.25 -37.65
CA PRO A 179 32.37 25.80 -37.81
C PRO A 179 31.36 24.99 -36.99
N ARG A 180 30.63 24.09 -37.63
CA ARG A 180 29.59 23.27 -37.01
C ARG A 180 30.11 22.04 -36.24
N HIS A 181 31.33 21.61 -36.51
CA HIS A 181 31.88 20.35 -36.02
C HIS A 181 32.86 20.52 -34.87
N THR A 182 33.19 21.73 -34.49
CA THR A 182 34.25 21.98 -33.50
C THR A 182 33.74 21.96 -32.04
N TYR A 183 32.52 22.42 -31.83
CA TYR A 183 31.91 22.50 -30.49
C TYR A 183 30.47 22.00 -30.58
N GLY A 184 30.31 20.69 -30.66
CA GLY A 184 29.01 20.07 -30.78
C GLY A 184 28.87 18.90 -29.83
N THR A 185 27.64 18.53 -29.57
CA THR A 185 27.27 17.30 -28.87
C THR A 185 26.12 16.63 -29.58
N SER A 186 26.10 15.32 -29.59
CA SER A 186 25.00 14.55 -30.13
C SER A 186 24.08 14.08 -28.98
N LEU A 187 22.79 14.20 -29.19
CA LEU A 187 21.75 13.78 -28.28
C LEU A 187 20.79 12.87 -29.05
N GLN A 188 20.25 11.88 -28.37
CA GLN A 188 19.20 11.07 -28.95
C GLN A 188 17.84 11.60 -28.50
N VAL A 189 16.99 11.90 -29.44
CA VAL A 189 15.58 12.24 -29.25
C VAL A 189 14.73 11.10 -29.81
N TYR A 190 13.52 10.98 -29.35
CA TYR A 190 12.62 9.92 -29.76
C TYR A 190 11.41 10.52 -30.47
N ASP A 191 11.01 9.91 -31.57
CA ASP A 191 9.81 10.28 -32.30
C ASP A 191 8.52 9.73 -31.60
N SER A 192 7.38 9.97 -32.20
CA SER A 192 6.09 9.49 -31.70
C SER A 192 5.95 7.96 -31.67
N GLN A 193 6.82 7.26 -32.37
CA GLN A 193 6.87 5.80 -32.41
C GLN A 193 7.96 5.22 -31.49
N GLY A 194 8.72 6.08 -30.80
CA GLY A 194 9.83 5.67 -29.95
C GLY A 194 11.11 5.32 -30.68
N VAL A 195 11.23 5.72 -31.95
CA VAL A 195 12.45 5.52 -32.71
C VAL A 195 13.46 6.62 -32.34
N ALA A 196 14.70 6.21 -32.03
CA ALA A 196 15.75 7.13 -31.65
C ALA A 196 16.26 7.89 -32.92
N ILE A 197 16.22 9.22 -32.89
CA ILE A 197 16.73 10.10 -33.90
C ILE A 197 17.92 10.86 -33.31
N PRO A 198 19.14 10.72 -33.86
CA PRO A 198 20.28 11.49 -33.39
C PRO A 198 20.12 12.95 -33.83
N VAL A 199 20.20 13.87 -32.88
CA VAL A 199 20.22 15.30 -33.10
C VAL A 199 21.59 15.84 -32.70
N GLU A 200 22.26 16.49 -33.62
CA GLU A 200 23.52 17.14 -33.37
C GLU A 200 23.28 18.61 -33.04
N VAL A 201 23.79 19.05 -31.91
CA VAL A 201 23.70 20.43 -31.44
C VAL A 201 25.09 21.04 -31.47
N TYR A 202 25.24 22.12 -32.22
CA TYR A 202 26.48 22.86 -32.34
C TYR A 202 26.37 24.21 -31.64
N PHE A 203 27.39 24.57 -30.92
CA PHE A 203 27.48 25.84 -30.23
C PHE A 203 28.39 26.78 -31.06
N VAL A 204 27.93 27.98 -31.34
CA VAL A 204 28.68 29.06 -31.97
C VAL A 204 28.66 30.28 -31.04
N LYS A 205 29.76 30.96 -30.97
CA LYS A 205 29.93 32.20 -30.22
C LYS A 205 29.38 33.42 -30.96
#